data_ca7f33ad12e26207693cb27122a09f77
#
_entry.id   ca7f33ad12e26207693cb27122a09f77
#
_cell.length_a   1.000
_cell.length_b   1.000
_cell.length_c   1.000
_cell.angle_alpha   90.00
_cell.angle_beta   90.00
_cell.angle_gamma   90.00
#
_symmetry.space_group_name_H-M   'P 1'
#
loop_
_entity.id
_entity.type
_entity.pdbx_description
1 polymer ?
#
loop_
_entity_poly.entity_id
_entity_poly.type
_entity_poly.pdbx_seq_one_letter_code
_entity_poly.pdbx_strand_id
1 'polypeptide(L)'
;SDADDPVESDGNDLSVMTKYLRAILRQLKAECNTKPPLLLDTHCWLRQYLEQNQFWIRKQSVKFICGKLGIDIDLEGYYRDVRVWLPDEQYGLWPTCPSCHANSSIGVHGYSHKTIARRVIGLKKHYFILSRRYICHDCEKCDTEPRPKYTFRAYNEESVKRLPRQKGIDFPAMLT
;
A
#
# COMPACT_ATOMS: atom_id res chain seq x y z
N SER A 1 2.14 12.58 16.58
CA SER A 1 2.00 11.18 16.96
C SER A 1 1.09 10.54 15.93
N ASP A 2 1.68 9.72 15.02
CA ASP A 2 0.89 8.77 14.28
C ASP A 2 0.47 7.74 15.33
N ALA A 3 -0.71 7.96 15.91
CA ALA A 3 -1.40 6.93 16.65
C ALA A 3 -1.81 5.89 15.59
N ASP A 4 -0.93 4.91 15.34
CA ASP A 4 -1.31 3.63 14.82
C ASP A 4 -2.12 2.97 15.95
N ASP A 5 -3.42 3.32 16.05
CA ASP A 5 -4.33 2.63 16.95
C ASP A 5 -4.31 1.15 16.59
N PRO A 6 -3.97 0.27 17.54
CA PRO A 6 -4.08 -1.16 17.31
C PRO A 6 -5.55 -1.47 17.10
N VAL A 7 -5.88 -1.98 15.93
CA VAL A 7 -7.22 -2.44 15.60
C VAL A 7 -7.53 -3.64 16.49
N GLU A 8 -8.26 -3.41 17.59
CA GLU A 8 -8.97 -4.47 18.28
C GLU A 8 -10.12 -4.93 17.38
N SER A 9 -9.97 -6.10 16.78
CA SER A 9 -11.02 -6.81 16.06
C SER A 9 -10.91 -8.29 16.35
N ASP A 10 -12.03 -8.97 16.32
CA ASP A 10 -12.19 -10.40 16.55
C ASP A 10 -10.99 -11.23 16.11
N GLY A 11 -10.28 -11.84 17.04
CA GLY A 11 -8.92 -12.34 16.91
C GLY A 11 -8.62 -13.31 15.75
N ASN A 12 -9.64 -13.95 15.17
CA ASN A 12 -9.48 -14.87 14.04
C ASN A 12 -9.48 -14.16 12.68
N ASP A 13 -10.30 -13.13 12.51
CA ASP A 13 -10.41 -12.37 11.23
C ASP A 13 -9.09 -11.66 10.91
N LEU A 14 -8.46 -11.09 11.92
CA LEU A 14 -7.19 -10.39 11.78
C LEU A 14 -6.03 -11.34 11.47
N SER A 15 -6.06 -12.56 12.01
CA SER A 15 -5.01 -13.56 11.80
C SER A 15 -4.95 -14.02 10.33
N VAL A 16 -6.09 -14.32 9.71
CA VAL A 16 -6.18 -14.77 8.31
C VAL A 16 -5.75 -13.65 7.36
N MET A 17 -6.31 -12.45 7.52
CA MET A 17 -5.94 -11.29 6.70
C MET A 17 -4.47 -10.89 6.89
N THR A 18 -3.94 -10.99 8.10
CA THR A 18 -2.53 -10.66 8.35
C THR A 18 -1.58 -11.61 7.61
N LYS A 19 -1.85 -12.92 7.63
CA LYS A 19 -1.08 -13.91 6.87
C LYS A 19 -1.13 -13.62 5.37
N TYR A 20 -2.31 -13.34 4.86
CA TYR A 20 -2.55 -13.01 3.45
C TYR A 20 -1.81 -11.75 3.02
N LEU A 21 -1.96 -10.65 3.78
CA LEU A 21 -1.29 -9.38 3.52
C LEU A 21 0.25 -9.52 3.59
N ARG A 22 0.78 -10.30 4.54
CA ARG A 22 2.20 -10.59 4.63
C ARG A 22 2.73 -11.35 3.42
N ALA A 23 1.96 -12.31 2.90
CA ALA A 23 2.33 -13.05 1.71
C ALA A 23 2.33 -12.16 0.46
N ILE A 24 1.31 -11.31 0.28
CA ILE A 24 1.27 -10.29 -0.76
C ILE A 24 2.47 -9.35 -0.66
N LEU A 25 2.76 -8.86 0.55
CA LEU A 25 3.89 -7.96 0.79
C LEU A 25 5.24 -8.60 0.43
N ARG A 26 5.44 -9.86 0.78
CA ARG A 26 6.66 -10.61 0.43
C ARG A 26 6.83 -10.71 -1.09
N GLN A 27 5.75 -11.00 -1.81
CA GLN A 27 5.77 -11.07 -3.27
C GLN A 27 6.07 -9.70 -3.89
N LEU A 28 5.43 -8.62 -3.41
CA LEU A 28 5.71 -7.26 -3.87
C LEU A 28 7.18 -6.88 -3.67
N LYS A 29 7.77 -7.24 -2.53
CA LYS A 29 9.20 -6.99 -2.25
C LYS A 29 10.11 -7.78 -3.18
N ALA A 30 9.80 -9.03 -3.44
CA ALA A 30 10.57 -9.87 -4.35
C ALA A 30 10.58 -9.28 -5.77
N GLU A 31 9.44 -8.78 -6.23
CA GLU A 31 9.29 -8.19 -7.55
C GLU A 31 9.94 -6.79 -7.69
N CYS A 32 10.01 -6.02 -6.59
CA CYS A 32 10.67 -4.70 -6.60
C CYS A 32 12.20 -4.78 -6.80
N ASN A 33 12.82 -5.89 -6.44
CA ASN A 33 14.27 -6.09 -6.54
C ASN A 33 14.71 -6.56 -7.93
N THR A 34 13.77 -6.89 -8.81
CA THR A 34 14.07 -7.24 -10.20
C THR A 34 14.13 -5.96 -11.04
N LYS A 35 15.14 -5.85 -11.90
CA LYS A 35 15.16 -4.84 -12.98
C LYS A 35 13.86 -4.96 -13.78
N PRO A 36 13.37 -3.87 -14.42
CA PRO A 36 12.09 -3.91 -15.13
C PRO A 36 12.02 -5.17 -15.98
N PRO A 37 10.99 -6.01 -15.79
CA PRO A 37 10.96 -7.32 -16.39
C PRO A 37 10.88 -7.21 -17.90
N LEU A 38 11.68 -7.99 -18.58
CA LEU A 38 11.33 -8.40 -19.92
C LEU A 38 9.91 -9.00 -19.85
N LEU A 39 9.04 -8.65 -20.76
CA LEU A 39 7.60 -8.96 -20.87
C LEU A 39 7.20 -10.45 -20.63
N LEU A 40 8.13 -11.34 -20.32
CA LEU A 40 7.97 -12.77 -20.13
C LEU A 40 8.40 -13.27 -18.76
N ASP A 41 8.72 -12.38 -17.80
CA ASP A 41 9.22 -12.82 -16.51
C ASP A 41 8.07 -13.26 -15.60
N THR A 42 7.91 -14.56 -15.45
CA THR A 42 6.94 -15.20 -14.54
C THR A 42 7.14 -14.82 -13.08
N HIS A 43 8.29 -14.23 -12.73
CA HIS A 43 8.60 -13.79 -11.37
C HIS A 43 7.86 -12.51 -10.96
N CYS A 44 7.36 -11.71 -11.92
CA CYS A 44 6.63 -10.46 -11.69
C CYS A 44 5.11 -10.60 -11.89
N TRP A 45 4.55 -11.77 -11.62
CA TRP A 45 3.15 -12.08 -11.87
C TRP A 45 2.18 -11.18 -11.06
N LEU A 46 2.55 -10.79 -9.83
CA LEU A 46 1.69 -9.96 -9.00
C LEU A 46 1.61 -8.53 -9.55
N ARG A 47 2.71 -7.96 -10.00
CA ARG A 47 2.72 -6.64 -10.65
C ARG A 47 1.85 -6.65 -11.91
N GLN A 48 2.00 -7.67 -12.78
CA GLN A 48 1.15 -7.83 -13.96
C GLN A 48 -0.33 -7.95 -13.60
N TYR A 49 -0.65 -8.73 -12.57
CA TYR A 49 -2.01 -8.84 -12.05
C TYR A 49 -2.55 -7.48 -11.57
N LEU A 50 -1.76 -6.73 -10.81
CA LEU A 50 -2.14 -5.41 -10.29
C LEU A 50 -2.41 -4.41 -11.41
N GLU A 51 -1.56 -4.35 -12.42
CA GLU A 51 -1.75 -3.49 -13.58
C GLU A 51 -3.06 -3.80 -14.31
N GLN A 52 -3.34 -5.09 -14.54
CA GLN A 52 -4.58 -5.55 -15.19
C GLN A 52 -5.84 -5.28 -14.35
N ASN A 53 -5.72 -5.21 -13.03
CA ASN A 53 -6.82 -5.06 -12.08
C ASN A 53 -6.83 -3.69 -11.39
N GLN A 54 -6.24 -2.66 -12.00
CA GLN A 54 -6.20 -1.29 -11.48
C GLN A 54 -5.68 -1.21 -10.03
N PHE A 55 -4.69 -2.04 -9.71
CA PHE A 55 -4.08 -2.16 -8.38
C PHE A 55 -5.06 -2.58 -7.27
N TRP A 56 -6.11 -3.31 -7.63
CA TRP A 56 -6.99 -3.98 -6.70
C TRP A 56 -6.78 -5.49 -6.69
N ILE A 57 -6.71 -6.07 -5.50
CA ILE A 57 -6.83 -7.51 -5.29
C ILE A 57 -8.22 -7.74 -4.69
N ARG A 58 -9.15 -8.20 -5.49
CA ARG A 58 -10.53 -8.44 -5.06
C ARG A 58 -10.65 -9.74 -4.29
N LYS A 59 -11.56 -9.80 -3.30
CA LYS A 59 -11.80 -11.02 -2.52
C LYS A 59 -12.18 -12.23 -3.39
N GLN A 60 -12.81 -12.01 -4.54
CA GLN A 60 -13.15 -13.07 -5.51
C GLN A 60 -11.90 -13.72 -6.12
N SER A 61 -10.78 -13.05 -6.14
CA SER A 61 -9.51 -13.56 -6.67
C SER A 61 -8.67 -14.29 -5.62
N VAL A 62 -9.15 -14.46 -4.39
CA VAL A 62 -8.38 -15.02 -3.29
C VAL A 62 -7.83 -16.41 -3.61
N LYS A 63 -8.62 -17.27 -4.25
CA LYS A 63 -8.18 -18.62 -4.65
C LYS A 63 -7.00 -18.56 -5.61
N PHE A 64 -7.08 -17.71 -6.62
CA PHE A 64 -6.00 -17.51 -7.58
C PHE A 64 -4.74 -16.94 -6.89
N ILE A 65 -4.89 -15.90 -6.09
CA ILE A 65 -3.78 -15.24 -5.40
C ILE A 65 -3.11 -16.18 -4.40
N CYS A 66 -3.88 -16.87 -3.55
CA CYS A 66 -3.32 -17.84 -2.59
C CYS A 66 -2.61 -18.99 -3.31
N GLY A 67 -3.16 -19.50 -4.41
CA GLY A 67 -2.50 -20.52 -5.22
C GLY A 67 -1.15 -20.05 -5.77
N LYS A 68 -1.07 -18.81 -6.27
CA LYS A 68 0.19 -18.21 -6.72
C LYS A 68 1.19 -17.95 -5.59
N LEU A 69 0.70 -17.57 -4.41
CA LEU A 69 1.53 -17.32 -3.23
C LEU A 69 1.95 -18.61 -2.50
N GLY A 70 1.38 -19.77 -2.86
CA GLY A 70 1.65 -21.06 -2.21
C GLY A 70 1.16 -21.12 -0.77
N ILE A 71 0.03 -20.46 -0.47
CA ILE A 71 -0.59 -20.46 0.85
C ILE A 71 -1.97 -21.11 0.81
N ASP A 72 -2.30 -21.84 1.89
CA ASP A 72 -3.61 -22.45 2.05
C ASP A 72 -4.69 -21.41 2.30
N ILE A 73 -5.88 -21.66 1.76
CA ILE A 73 -7.03 -20.80 2.00
C ILE A 73 -7.68 -21.23 3.32
N ASP A 74 -7.54 -20.35 4.33
CA ASP A 74 -8.35 -20.44 5.54
C ASP A 74 -9.75 -19.85 5.27
N LEU A 75 -10.75 -20.34 5.94
CA LEU A 75 -12.16 -19.91 5.99
C LEU A 75 -12.55 -18.74 5.06
N GLU A 76 -13.27 -19.01 3.98
CA GLU A 76 -13.58 -18.09 2.88
C GLU A 76 -14.21 -16.74 3.30
N GLY A 77 -14.84 -16.64 4.46
CA GLY A 77 -15.53 -15.42 4.91
C GLY A 77 -14.62 -14.28 5.38
N TYR A 78 -13.35 -14.55 5.65
CA TYR A 78 -12.46 -13.57 6.29
C TYR A 78 -11.64 -12.70 5.35
N TYR A 79 -11.57 -13.05 4.07
CA TYR A 79 -10.82 -12.26 3.09
C TYR A 79 -11.57 -11.00 2.69
N ARG A 80 -10.82 -9.91 2.54
CA ARG A 80 -11.32 -8.60 2.12
C ARG A 80 -10.55 -8.14 0.87
N ASP A 81 -11.14 -7.19 0.15
CA ASP A 81 -10.44 -6.52 -0.92
C ASP A 81 -9.17 -5.83 -0.40
N VAL A 82 -8.11 -5.86 -1.18
CA VAL A 82 -6.86 -5.15 -0.90
C VAL A 82 -6.60 -4.15 -2.02
N ARG A 83 -6.49 -2.88 -1.67
CA ARG A 83 -5.99 -1.83 -2.55
C ARG A 83 -4.49 -1.72 -2.37
N VAL A 84 -3.74 -1.92 -3.43
CA VAL A 84 -2.32 -1.58 -3.45
C VAL A 84 -2.19 -0.15 -3.97
N TRP A 85 -1.76 0.79 -3.10
CA TRP A 85 -1.68 2.21 -3.40
C TRP A 85 -0.23 2.64 -3.58
N LEU A 86 0.20 2.73 -4.83
CA LEU A 86 1.53 3.13 -5.26
C LEU A 86 1.38 4.18 -6.38
N PRO A 87 1.07 5.44 -6.05
CA PRO A 87 0.68 6.44 -7.03
C PRO A 87 1.79 6.78 -8.03
N ASP A 88 3.04 6.67 -7.63
CA ASP A 88 4.19 6.85 -8.51
C ASP A 88 4.31 5.74 -9.57
N GLU A 89 4.05 4.48 -9.20
CA GLU A 89 4.05 3.36 -10.15
C GLU A 89 2.78 3.32 -10.99
N GLN A 90 1.64 3.58 -10.37
CA GLN A 90 0.34 3.45 -11.02
C GLN A 90 0.02 4.60 -11.97
N TYR A 91 0.40 5.83 -11.59
CA TYR A 91 0.02 7.04 -12.33
C TYR A 91 1.21 7.95 -12.65
N GLY A 92 2.43 7.60 -12.25
CA GLY A 92 3.59 8.48 -12.34
C GLY A 92 3.51 9.70 -11.40
N LEU A 93 2.68 9.65 -10.38
CA LEU A 93 2.44 10.76 -9.46
C LEU A 93 3.17 10.54 -8.14
N TRP A 94 4.25 11.27 -7.94
CA TRP A 94 4.98 11.23 -6.67
C TRP A 94 4.16 11.89 -5.55
N PRO A 95 4.05 11.21 -4.39
CA PRO A 95 3.31 11.77 -3.26
C PRO A 95 4.03 13.01 -2.70
N THR A 96 3.26 13.95 -2.19
CA THR A 96 3.77 15.16 -1.54
C THR A 96 4.07 14.88 -0.07
N CYS A 97 5.20 15.38 0.42
CA CYS A 97 5.53 15.29 1.85
C CYS A 97 4.46 15.98 2.70
N PRO A 98 3.90 15.30 3.70
CA PRO A 98 2.88 15.92 4.56
C PRO A 98 3.45 17.02 5.47
N SER A 99 4.77 17.04 5.71
CA SER A 99 5.42 18.01 6.60
C SER A 99 5.86 19.27 5.87
N CYS A 100 6.70 19.15 4.85
CA CYS A 100 7.27 20.32 4.13
C CYS A 100 6.59 20.60 2.78
N HIS A 101 5.67 19.75 2.35
CA HIS A 101 4.93 19.85 1.08
C HIS A 101 5.79 19.75 -0.19
N ALA A 102 7.04 19.31 -0.08
CA ALA A 102 7.87 19.02 -1.24
C ALA A 102 7.36 17.77 -1.98
N ASN A 103 7.55 17.73 -3.28
CA ASN A 103 7.26 16.57 -4.13
C ASN A 103 8.44 16.16 -5.02
N SER A 104 9.44 17.02 -5.17
CA SER A 104 10.61 16.77 -6.01
C SER A 104 11.73 16.00 -5.31
N SER A 105 11.75 16.02 -3.98
CA SER A 105 12.78 15.38 -3.15
C SER A 105 12.25 14.11 -2.45
N ILE A 106 11.31 13.44 -3.08
CA ILE A 106 10.69 12.22 -2.54
C ILE A 106 11.34 10.99 -3.14
N GLY A 107 11.75 10.07 -2.27
CA GLY A 107 12.27 8.77 -2.64
C GLY A 107 11.42 7.64 -2.07
N VAL A 108 11.73 6.42 -2.49
CA VAL A 108 11.12 5.20 -1.94
C VAL A 108 11.93 4.74 -0.72
N HIS A 109 11.25 4.55 0.40
CA HIS A 109 11.87 4.00 1.62
C HIS A 109 11.61 2.51 1.80
N GLY A 110 10.64 1.95 1.10
CA GLY A 110 10.28 0.53 1.13
C GLY A 110 9.07 0.23 2.01
N TYR A 111 8.83 -1.06 2.24
CA TYR A 111 7.67 -1.54 2.99
C TYR A 111 7.98 -1.72 4.47
N SER A 112 7.00 -1.47 5.33
CA SER A 112 7.11 -1.72 6.77
C SER A 112 6.67 -3.14 7.11
N HIS A 113 7.41 -3.80 8.03
CA HIS A 113 7.01 -5.10 8.58
C HIS A 113 6.06 -4.96 9.77
N LYS A 114 6.05 -3.82 10.44
CA LYS A 114 5.22 -3.59 11.63
C LYS A 114 3.79 -3.29 11.25
N THR A 115 3.59 -2.33 10.35
CA THR A 115 2.26 -1.98 9.82
C THR A 115 2.20 -2.35 8.36
N ILE A 116 1.60 -3.49 8.02
CA ILE A 116 1.58 -4.03 6.67
C ILE A 116 0.56 -3.27 5.81
N ALA A 117 -0.65 -3.09 6.32
CA ALA A 117 -1.73 -2.42 5.64
C ALA A 117 -2.64 -1.70 6.65
N ARG A 118 -3.39 -0.71 6.18
CA ARG A 118 -4.39 0.01 6.96
C ARG A 118 -5.78 -0.49 6.57
N ARG A 119 -6.61 -0.79 7.58
CA ARG A 119 -8.03 -1.06 7.34
C ARG A 119 -8.76 0.23 7.01
N VAL A 120 -9.56 0.20 5.96
CA VAL A 120 -10.43 1.30 5.55
C VAL A 120 -11.88 0.87 5.75
N ILE A 121 -12.61 1.65 6.51
CA ILE A 121 -14.03 1.42 6.80
C ILE A 121 -14.83 2.31 5.88
N GLY A 122 -15.41 1.73 4.84
CA GLY A 122 -16.30 2.44 3.91
C GLY A 122 -17.77 2.22 4.26
N LEU A 123 -18.63 3.09 3.75
CA LEU A 123 -20.09 3.00 3.97
C LEU A 123 -20.71 1.69 3.47
N LYS A 124 -20.18 1.13 2.40
CA LYS A 124 -20.71 -0.10 1.78
C LYS A 124 -19.85 -1.34 2.04
N LYS A 125 -18.56 -1.19 2.25
CA LYS A 125 -17.63 -2.30 2.48
C LYS A 125 -16.33 -1.84 3.09
N HIS A 126 -15.68 -2.77 3.79
CA HIS A 126 -14.35 -2.60 4.34
C HIS A 126 -13.31 -3.19 3.37
N TYR A 127 -12.15 -2.57 3.31
CA TYR A 127 -11.01 -3.08 2.55
C TYR A 127 -9.70 -2.72 3.24
N PHE A 128 -8.60 -3.29 2.80
CA PHE A 128 -7.27 -2.94 3.27
C PHE A 128 -6.53 -2.13 2.21
N ILE A 129 -5.79 -1.12 2.64
CA ILE A 129 -4.90 -0.37 1.78
C ILE A 129 -3.45 -0.72 2.16
N LEU A 130 -2.71 -1.23 1.18
CA LEU A 130 -1.30 -1.56 1.29
C LEU A 130 -0.51 -0.54 0.49
N SER A 131 0.49 0.07 1.13
CA SER A 131 1.38 1.03 0.48
C SER A 131 2.78 0.89 1.06
N ARG A 132 3.79 1.30 0.31
CA ARG A 132 5.14 1.45 0.82
C ARG A 132 5.32 2.80 1.51
N ARG A 133 6.41 2.93 2.25
CA ARG A 133 6.83 4.20 2.81
C ARG A 133 7.66 4.98 1.80
N TYR A 134 7.49 6.27 1.83
CA TYR A 134 8.29 7.24 1.09
C TYR A 134 9.14 8.05 2.05
N ILE A 135 10.25 8.58 1.57
CA ILE A 135 11.18 9.42 2.31
C ILE A 135 11.24 10.80 1.67
N CYS A 136 11.17 11.83 2.48
CA CYS A 136 11.43 13.19 2.04
C CYS A 136 12.86 13.57 2.38
N HIS A 137 13.70 13.71 1.38
CA HIS A 137 15.11 14.04 1.57
C HIS A 137 15.33 15.47 2.06
N ASP A 138 14.40 16.38 1.84
CA ASP A 138 14.49 17.74 2.38
C ASP A 138 14.25 17.72 3.90
N CYS A 139 13.24 16.99 4.36
CA CYS A 139 12.99 16.83 5.79
C CYS A 139 14.06 15.98 6.50
N GLU A 140 14.64 14.98 5.82
CA GLU A 140 15.72 14.15 6.36
C GLU A 140 16.95 14.98 6.71
N LYS A 141 17.26 16.00 5.91
CA LYS A 141 18.39 16.89 6.08
C LYS A 141 18.08 18.13 6.95
N CYS A 142 16.85 18.24 7.44
CA CYS A 142 16.43 19.39 8.21
C CYS A 142 16.98 19.30 9.65
N ASP A 143 17.75 20.29 10.05
CA ASP A 143 18.33 20.39 11.39
C ASP A 143 17.47 21.21 12.39
N THR A 144 16.28 21.65 11.97
CA THR A 144 15.34 22.40 12.83
C THR A 144 14.67 21.50 13.86
N GLU A 145 14.54 21.96 15.09
CA GLU A 145 13.76 21.28 16.12
C GLU A 145 12.37 21.97 16.29
N PRO A 146 11.27 21.21 16.39
CA PRO A 146 11.21 19.76 16.31
C PRO A 146 11.43 19.25 14.88
N ARG A 147 12.17 18.15 14.75
CA ARG A 147 12.44 17.55 13.45
C ARG A 147 11.14 17.11 12.77
N PRO A 148 10.91 17.52 11.53
CA PRO A 148 9.77 17.02 10.78
C PRO A 148 9.92 15.51 10.50
N LYS A 149 8.80 14.80 10.44
CA LYS A 149 8.82 13.39 10.03
C LYS A 149 9.21 13.32 8.56
N TYR A 150 10.29 12.63 8.25
CA TYR A 150 10.79 12.50 6.88
C TYR A 150 10.32 11.23 6.16
N THR A 151 9.73 10.26 6.87
CA THR A 151 9.10 9.09 6.26
C THR A 151 7.58 9.12 6.43
N PHE A 152 6.86 8.75 5.36
CA PHE A 152 5.40 8.78 5.35
C PHE A 152 4.84 7.76 4.36
N ARG A 153 3.53 7.53 4.40
CA ARG A 153 2.82 6.70 3.44
C ARG A 153 2.02 7.54 2.47
N ALA A 154 1.94 7.11 1.21
CA ALA A 154 1.20 7.85 0.18
C ALA A 154 -0.32 7.92 0.42
N TYR A 155 -0.86 7.18 1.37
CA TYR A 155 -2.24 7.32 1.82
C TYR A 155 -2.41 8.29 3.00
N ASN A 156 -1.36 8.97 3.44
CA ASN A 156 -1.48 10.07 4.39
C ASN A 156 -2.43 11.13 3.81
N GLU A 157 -3.33 11.64 4.65
CA GLU A 157 -4.39 12.56 4.23
C GLU A 157 -3.84 13.79 3.51
N GLU A 158 -2.81 14.41 4.08
CA GLU A 158 -2.20 15.60 3.48
C GLU A 158 -1.51 15.30 2.14
N SER A 159 -0.90 14.13 2.01
CA SER A 159 -0.31 13.69 0.74
C SER A 159 -1.39 13.45 -0.32
N VAL A 160 -2.49 12.79 0.04
CA VAL A 160 -3.61 12.51 -0.89
C VAL A 160 -4.31 13.79 -1.31
N LYS A 161 -4.55 14.73 -0.40
CA LYS A 161 -5.18 16.03 -0.73
C LYS A 161 -4.39 16.83 -1.75
N ARG A 162 -3.07 16.67 -1.78
CA ARG A 162 -2.16 17.42 -2.66
C ARG A 162 -1.86 16.72 -3.98
N LEU A 163 -2.28 15.49 -4.17
CA LEU A 163 -2.17 14.83 -5.47
C LEU A 163 -3.04 15.54 -6.50
N PRO A 164 -2.54 15.72 -7.73
CA PRO A 164 -3.32 16.31 -8.80
C PRO A 164 -4.62 15.55 -9.04
N ARG A 165 -5.74 16.24 -9.05
CA ARG A 165 -7.04 15.66 -9.38
C ARG A 165 -7.14 15.43 -10.88
N GLN A 166 -6.85 14.21 -11.30
CA GLN A 166 -6.95 13.80 -12.70
C GLN A 166 -8.16 12.87 -12.89
N LYS A 167 -8.80 12.98 -14.05
CA LYS A 167 -9.89 12.09 -14.43
C LYS A 167 -9.37 10.65 -14.53
N GLY A 168 -10.06 9.71 -13.91
CA GLY A 168 -9.70 8.28 -13.92
C GLY A 168 -8.80 7.83 -12.78
N ILE A 169 -8.33 8.72 -11.92
CA ILE A 169 -7.61 8.33 -10.70
C ILE A 169 -8.63 8.00 -9.61
N ASP A 170 -8.60 6.76 -9.17
CA ASP A 170 -9.37 6.28 -8.02
C ASP A 170 -8.56 6.48 -6.74
N PHE A 171 -8.79 7.61 -6.07
CA PHE A 171 -8.13 7.95 -4.82
C PHE A 171 -8.61 7.03 -3.69
N PRO A 172 -7.72 6.67 -2.74
CA PRO A 172 -8.15 5.99 -1.52
C PRO A 172 -9.20 6.84 -0.80
N ALA A 173 -10.22 6.16 -0.26
CA ALA A 173 -11.20 6.84 0.57
C ALA A 173 -10.50 7.50 1.76
N MET A 174 -10.77 8.79 1.93
CA MET A 174 -10.31 9.54 3.08
C MET A 174 -11.21 9.19 4.25
N LEU A 175 -10.61 8.70 5.34
CA LEU A 175 -11.33 8.64 6.60
C LEU A 175 -11.42 10.06 7.14
N THR A 176 -12.61 10.60 7.13
CA THR A 176 -12.94 11.83 7.85
C THR A 176 -13.26 11.50 9.29
#